data_ae579320edf783b058f8c8a552d9077d
#
_entry.id   ae579320edf783b058f8c8a552d9077d
#
_cell.length_a   1.000
_cell.length_b   1.000
_cell.length_c   1.000
_cell.angle_alpha   90.00
_cell.angle_beta   90.00
_cell.angle_gamma   90.00
#
_symmetry.space_group_name_H-M   'P 1'
#
loop_
_entity.id
_entity.type
_entity.pdbx_description
1 polymer ?
#
loop_
_entity_poly.entity_id
_entity_poly.type
_entity_poly.pdbx_seq_one_letter_code
_entity_poly.pdbx_strand_id
1 'polypeptide(L)'
;MSLEPKGQPNGEPNQPPEITLARWSTRFWAWLVDFIIVTVAIEVIFAIAYAPLAFNQGVQGNPGLGAVRFAVQSLLFFGYWLYFESTTGQSIGKKLLKIKTTNLAGNLADSRGVAIQSFGKAFLLPIDVFFGWIFTNDKRQRLFNRASDTIVIRITDITTEQHVKYANG
;
A
#
# COMPACT_ATOMS: atom_id res chain seq x y z
N MET A 1 -14.49 37.72 44.39
CA MET A 1 -13.28 37.38 43.61
C MET A 1 -13.59 36.12 42.82
N SER A 2 -14.17 36.34 41.64
CA SER A 2 -14.71 35.28 40.79
C SER A 2 -13.58 34.70 39.95
N LEU A 3 -13.30 33.43 40.11
CA LEU A 3 -12.35 32.70 39.26
C LEU A 3 -13.07 32.35 37.93
N GLU A 4 -12.75 33.07 36.88
CA GLU A 4 -13.12 32.66 35.52
C GLU A 4 -12.46 31.33 35.15
N PRO A 5 -13.21 30.36 34.60
CA PRO A 5 -12.62 29.14 34.07
C PRO A 5 -11.84 29.48 32.78
N LYS A 6 -10.54 29.20 32.77
CA LYS A 6 -9.66 29.28 31.59
C LYS A 6 -10.31 28.59 30.41
N GLY A 7 -10.47 29.35 29.33
CA GLY A 7 -11.09 28.93 28.09
C GLY A 7 -10.48 27.65 27.54
N GLN A 8 -11.36 26.76 27.14
CA GLN A 8 -11.05 25.63 26.24
C GLN A 8 -10.50 26.18 24.92
N PRO A 9 -9.47 25.58 24.33
CA PRO A 9 -9.08 25.93 22.98
C PRO A 9 -10.24 25.56 22.03
N ASN A 10 -10.71 26.57 21.31
CA ASN A 10 -11.79 26.48 20.32
C ASN A 10 -11.44 25.49 19.21
N GLY A 11 -11.74 24.23 19.43
CA GLY A 11 -11.89 23.28 18.33
C GLY A 11 -13.27 23.50 17.74
N GLU A 12 -13.36 24.10 16.56
CA GLU A 12 -14.60 24.21 15.82
C GLU A 12 -15.16 22.77 15.59
N PRO A 13 -16.44 22.49 15.95
CA PRO A 13 -17.00 21.15 15.99
C PRO A 13 -17.22 20.50 14.62
N ASN A 14 -16.79 21.10 13.51
CA ASN A 14 -17.19 20.70 12.16
C ASN A 14 -16.10 20.76 11.09
N GLN A 15 -14.82 20.76 11.45
CA GLN A 15 -13.80 20.58 10.41
C GLN A 15 -13.71 19.08 10.07
N PRO A 16 -13.87 18.72 8.77
CA PRO A 16 -13.66 17.35 8.34
C PRO A 16 -12.23 16.92 8.72
N PRO A 17 -12.00 15.66 9.11
CA PRO A 17 -10.70 15.19 9.54
C PRO A 17 -9.65 15.46 8.45
N GLU A 18 -8.58 16.17 8.80
CA GLU A 18 -7.52 16.52 7.86
C GLU A 18 -6.77 15.26 7.42
N ILE A 19 -6.88 14.92 6.15
CA ILE A 19 -6.23 13.74 5.56
C ILE A 19 -4.84 14.13 5.07
N THR A 20 -3.81 13.67 5.77
CA THR A 20 -2.42 13.90 5.37
C THR A 20 -1.98 12.88 4.31
N LEU A 21 -1.69 13.34 3.10
CA LEU A 21 -1.25 12.49 1.99
C LEU A 21 0.19 12.00 2.19
N ALA A 22 0.43 10.71 1.90
CA ALA A 22 1.77 10.14 1.93
C ALA A 22 2.66 10.73 0.80
N ARG A 23 3.91 11.03 1.13
CA ARG A 23 4.91 11.52 0.16
C ARG A 23 5.26 10.42 -0.84
N TRP A 24 5.68 10.81 -2.05
CA TRP A 24 6.12 9.86 -3.09
C TRP A 24 7.27 8.96 -2.62
N SER A 25 8.26 9.54 -1.95
CA SER A 25 9.39 8.79 -1.38
C SER A 25 8.93 7.72 -0.39
N THR A 26 8.02 8.05 0.52
CA THR A 26 7.48 7.08 1.49
C THR A 26 6.75 5.92 0.80
N ARG A 27 6.01 6.20 -0.27
CA ARG A 27 5.34 5.16 -1.07
C ARG A 27 6.33 4.28 -1.82
N PHE A 28 7.42 4.88 -2.33
CA PHE A 28 8.49 4.15 -3.00
C PHE A 28 9.19 3.20 -2.02
N TRP A 29 9.57 3.68 -0.83
CA TRP A 29 10.19 2.83 0.17
C TRP A 29 9.27 1.70 0.65
N ALA A 30 7.96 1.97 0.82
CA ALA A 30 6.99 0.94 1.15
C ALA A 30 6.93 -0.15 0.07
N TRP A 31 6.86 0.27 -1.20
CA TRP A 31 6.88 -0.64 -2.33
C TRP A 31 8.19 -1.45 -2.39
N LEU A 32 9.35 -0.81 -2.16
CA LEU A 32 10.65 -1.49 -2.19
C LEU A 32 10.75 -2.56 -1.09
N VAL A 33 10.28 -2.28 0.12
CA VAL A 33 10.22 -3.26 1.20
C VAL A 33 9.34 -4.45 0.80
N ASP A 34 8.13 -4.19 0.29
CA ASP A 34 7.24 -5.24 -0.20
C ASP A 34 7.91 -6.06 -1.30
N PHE A 35 8.56 -5.38 -2.27
CA PHE A 35 9.24 -6.02 -3.38
C PHE A 35 10.34 -6.98 -2.90
N ILE A 36 11.18 -6.55 -1.97
CA ILE A 36 12.25 -7.37 -1.41
C ILE A 36 11.67 -8.61 -0.70
N ILE A 37 10.70 -8.40 0.21
CA ILE A 37 10.11 -9.49 0.99
C ILE A 37 9.46 -10.54 0.09
N VAL A 38 8.64 -10.09 -0.85
CA VAL A 38 7.90 -10.99 -1.74
C VAL A 38 8.85 -11.67 -2.74
N THR A 39 9.84 -10.95 -3.28
CA THR A 39 10.85 -11.55 -4.17
C THR A 39 11.62 -12.65 -3.45
N VAL A 40 12.13 -12.40 -2.25
CA VAL A 40 12.86 -13.42 -1.49
C VAL A 40 11.98 -14.65 -1.25
N ALA A 41 10.74 -14.48 -0.84
CA ALA A 41 9.81 -15.58 -0.64
C ALA A 41 9.56 -16.38 -1.94
N ILE A 42 9.35 -15.70 -3.05
CA ILE A 42 9.15 -16.31 -4.37
C ILE A 42 10.40 -17.06 -4.82
N GLU A 43 11.61 -16.48 -4.69
CA GLU A 43 12.86 -17.13 -5.08
C GLU A 43 13.12 -18.41 -4.27
N VAL A 44 12.81 -18.41 -2.97
CA VAL A 44 12.89 -19.61 -2.13
C VAL A 44 11.94 -20.70 -2.65
N ILE A 45 10.70 -20.34 -2.96
CA ILE A 45 9.72 -21.29 -3.51
C ILE A 45 10.20 -21.85 -4.85
N PHE A 46 10.68 -20.99 -5.75
CA PHE A 46 11.21 -21.43 -7.04
C PHE A 46 12.46 -22.29 -6.88
N ALA A 47 13.39 -21.96 -5.99
CA ALA A 47 14.58 -22.76 -5.73
C ALA A 47 14.21 -24.19 -5.29
N ILE A 48 13.23 -24.33 -4.41
CA ILE A 48 12.75 -25.65 -3.98
C ILE A 48 12.05 -26.39 -5.14
N ALA A 49 11.18 -25.71 -5.87
CA ALA A 49 10.42 -26.31 -6.97
C ALA A 49 11.32 -26.77 -8.15
N TYR A 50 12.36 -25.99 -8.46
CA TYR A 50 13.27 -26.28 -9.56
C TYR A 50 14.51 -27.10 -9.15
N ALA A 51 14.74 -27.34 -7.86
CA ALA A 51 15.88 -28.14 -7.40
C ALA A 51 16.02 -29.51 -8.12
N PRO A 52 14.94 -30.29 -8.36
CA PRO A 52 15.04 -31.55 -9.07
C PRO A 52 15.43 -31.39 -10.55
N LEU A 53 15.18 -30.23 -11.14
CA LEU A 53 15.42 -29.91 -12.54
C LEU A 53 16.74 -29.17 -12.78
N ALA A 54 17.47 -28.83 -11.70
CA ALA A 54 18.71 -28.04 -11.79
C ALA A 54 19.81 -28.67 -12.64
N PHE A 55 19.82 -30.01 -12.74
CA PHE A 55 20.79 -30.77 -13.53
C PHE A 55 20.31 -31.04 -14.99
N ASN A 56 19.09 -30.61 -15.34
CA ASN A 56 18.56 -30.82 -16.68
C ASN A 56 18.87 -29.61 -17.57
N GLN A 57 19.88 -29.75 -18.45
CA GLN A 57 20.32 -28.65 -19.34
C GLN A 57 19.24 -28.17 -20.32
N GLY A 58 18.25 -28.99 -20.64
CA GLY A 58 17.12 -28.60 -21.51
C GLY A 58 16.16 -27.58 -20.88
N VAL A 59 16.20 -27.42 -19.58
CA VAL A 59 15.37 -26.45 -18.85
C VAL A 59 16.06 -25.08 -18.74
N GLN A 60 17.38 -25.07 -18.74
CA GLN A 60 18.17 -23.85 -18.64
C GLN A 60 18.16 -23.09 -19.98
N GLY A 61 17.81 -21.82 -19.93
CA GLY A 61 17.83 -20.92 -21.10
C GLY A 61 16.61 -21.00 -22.02
N ASN A 62 15.55 -21.71 -21.64
CA ASN A 62 14.30 -21.73 -22.42
C ASN A 62 13.52 -20.41 -22.23
N PRO A 63 13.34 -19.57 -23.28
CA PRO A 63 12.63 -18.29 -23.16
C PRO A 63 11.17 -18.43 -22.71
N GLY A 64 10.52 -19.55 -23.07
CA GLY A 64 9.15 -19.85 -22.65
C GLY A 64 9.03 -20.01 -21.14
N LEU A 65 10.00 -20.65 -20.49
CA LEU A 65 10.04 -20.80 -19.04
C LEU A 65 10.26 -19.45 -18.34
N GLY A 66 11.06 -18.57 -18.93
CA GLY A 66 11.23 -17.20 -18.43
C GLY A 66 9.93 -16.41 -18.44
N ALA A 67 9.16 -16.51 -19.52
CA ALA A 67 7.85 -15.85 -19.62
C ALA A 67 6.84 -16.41 -18.60
N VAL A 68 6.79 -17.73 -18.43
CA VAL A 68 5.94 -18.38 -17.42
C VAL A 68 6.34 -17.92 -16.02
N ARG A 69 7.64 -17.92 -15.70
CA ARG A 69 8.15 -17.44 -14.41
C ARG A 69 7.73 -15.99 -14.14
N PHE A 70 7.90 -15.11 -15.12
CA PHE A 70 7.48 -13.71 -15.01
C PHE A 70 5.98 -13.59 -14.74
N ALA A 71 5.14 -14.33 -15.47
CA ALA A 71 3.70 -14.32 -15.29
C ALA A 71 3.30 -14.80 -13.88
N VAL A 72 3.88 -15.93 -13.42
CA VAL A 72 3.62 -16.47 -12.07
C VAL A 72 4.07 -15.48 -10.99
N GLN A 73 5.25 -14.91 -11.15
CA GLN A 73 5.77 -13.90 -10.22
C GLN A 73 4.85 -12.67 -10.13
N SER A 74 4.41 -12.15 -11.27
CA SER A 74 3.49 -11.00 -11.32
C SER A 74 2.14 -11.32 -10.67
N LEU A 75 1.61 -12.53 -10.87
CA LEU A 75 0.38 -12.98 -10.23
C LEU A 75 0.53 -13.11 -8.70
N LEU A 76 1.67 -13.59 -8.23
CA LEU A 76 1.96 -13.68 -6.79
C LEU A 76 2.08 -12.29 -6.15
N PHE A 77 2.73 -11.35 -6.80
CA PHE A 77 2.75 -9.95 -6.38
C PHE A 77 1.36 -9.33 -6.35
N PHE A 78 0.57 -9.55 -7.40
CA PHE A 78 -0.81 -9.08 -7.47
C PHE A 78 -1.65 -9.63 -6.32
N GLY A 79 -1.62 -10.95 -6.10
CA GLY A 79 -2.34 -11.61 -5.00
C GLY A 79 -1.92 -11.10 -3.62
N TYR A 80 -0.61 -10.90 -3.41
CA TYR A 80 -0.09 -10.32 -2.18
C TYR A 80 -0.66 -8.93 -1.90
N TRP A 81 -0.55 -7.99 -2.85
CA TRP A 81 -1.09 -6.64 -2.63
C TRP A 81 -2.60 -6.62 -2.55
N LEU A 82 -3.29 -7.42 -3.38
CA LEU A 82 -4.75 -7.52 -3.34
C LEU A 82 -5.21 -7.98 -1.96
N TYR A 83 -4.64 -9.05 -1.42
CA TYR A 83 -5.02 -9.59 -0.12
C TYR A 83 -4.78 -8.60 1.02
N PHE A 84 -3.57 -8.08 1.15
CA PHE A 84 -3.23 -7.21 2.27
C PHE A 84 -3.92 -5.85 2.20
N GLU A 85 -4.05 -5.26 1.02
CA GLU A 85 -4.66 -3.95 0.88
C GLU A 85 -6.19 -3.98 0.88
N SER A 86 -6.83 -5.08 0.48
CA SER A 86 -8.28 -5.22 0.60
C SER A 86 -8.73 -5.47 2.04
N THR A 87 -7.91 -6.17 2.84
CA THR A 87 -8.26 -6.51 4.23
C THR A 87 -7.94 -5.38 5.21
N THR A 88 -6.77 -4.76 5.08
CA THR A 88 -6.28 -3.78 6.06
C THR A 88 -6.00 -2.40 5.47
N GLY A 89 -6.00 -2.28 4.14
CA GLY A 89 -5.53 -1.09 3.42
C GLY A 89 -4.00 -0.95 3.42
N GLN A 90 -3.27 -1.93 3.96
CA GLN A 90 -1.84 -1.83 4.16
C GLN A 90 -1.12 -3.13 3.81
N SER A 91 -0.14 -3.08 2.91
CA SER A 91 0.88 -4.12 2.78
C SER A 91 1.87 -4.08 3.95
N ILE A 92 2.78 -5.05 4.02
CA ILE A 92 3.81 -5.10 5.08
C ILE A 92 4.67 -3.83 5.02
N GLY A 93 5.16 -3.44 3.84
CA GLY A 93 5.95 -2.22 3.66
C GLY A 93 5.18 -0.95 4.04
N LYS A 94 3.88 -0.89 3.74
CA LYS A 94 3.02 0.22 4.16
C LYS A 94 2.82 0.29 5.68
N LYS A 95 2.70 -0.86 6.34
CA LYS A 95 2.63 -0.94 7.82
C LYS A 95 3.90 -0.39 8.46
N LEU A 96 5.08 -0.79 7.96
CA LEU A 96 6.37 -0.32 8.47
C LEU A 96 6.53 1.20 8.32
N LEU A 97 6.02 1.78 7.25
CA LEU A 97 6.14 3.22 6.97
C LEU A 97 4.92 4.04 7.42
N LYS A 98 4.01 3.44 8.19
CA LYS A 98 2.80 4.08 8.74
C LYS A 98 1.98 4.81 7.67
N ILE A 99 1.76 4.15 6.53
CA ILE A 99 0.90 4.66 5.46
C ILE A 99 -0.19 3.64 5.11
N LYS A 100 -1.32 4.12 4.58
CA LYS A 100 -2.50 3.29 4.29
C LYS A 100 -3.14 3.71 2.97
N THR A 101 -3.64 2.74 2.20
CA THR A 101 -4.51 2.97 1.06
C THR A 101 -5.95 3.14 1.54
N THR A 102 -6.59 4.19 1.09
CA THR A 102 -7.99 4.50 1.41
C THR A 102 -8.72 4.97 0.15
N ASN A 103 -10.05 5.04 0.22
CA ASN A 103 -10.83 5.79 -0.74
C ASN A 103 -10.63 7.32 -0.52
N LEU A 104 -11.26 8.13 -1.36
CA LEU A 104 -11.15 9.59 -1.28
C LEU A 104 -11.70 10.19 0.02
N ALA A 105 -12.57 9.45 0.74
CA ALA A 105 -13.14 9.85 2.02
C ALA A 105 -12.28 9.41 3.24
N GLY A 106 -11.12 8.73 3.01
CA GLY A 106 -10.27 8.24 4.09
C GLY A 106 -10.67 6.88 4.67
N ASN A 107 -11.77 6.28 4.19
CA ASN A 107 -12.20 4.94 4.60
C ASN A 107 -11.42 3.85 3.85
N LEU A 108 -11.54 2.59 4.29
CA LEU A 108 -10.95 1.47 3.57
C LEU A 108 -11.45 1.46 2.11
N ALA A 109 -10.52 1.34 1.16
CA ALA A 109 -10.86 1.24 -0.25
C ALA A 109 -11.61 -0.07 -0.52
N ASP A 110 -12.56 -0.03 -1.47
CA ASP A 110 -13.28 -1.22 -1.89
C ASP A 110 -12.36 -2.21 -2.61
N SER A 111 -12.73 -3.50 -2.63
CA SER A 111 -11.91 -4.55 -3.22
C SER A 111 -11.64 -4.34 -4.71
N ARG A 112 -12.58 -3.72 -5.44
CA ARG A 112 -12.41 -3.39 -6.86
C ARG A 112 -11.35 -2.32 -7.04
N GLY A 113 -11.39 -1.25 -6.26
CA GLY A 113 -10.40 -0.19 -6.30
C GLY A 113 -9.01 -0.71 -5.94
N VAL A 114 -8.93 -1.58 -4.91
CA VAL A 114 -7.69 -2.25 -4.54
C VAL A 114 -7.18 -3.15 -5.66
N ALA A 115 -8.04 -3.92 -6.35
CA ALA A 115 -7.63 -4.78 -7.47
C ALA A 115 -7.04 -3.97 -8.63
N ILE A 116 -7.69 -2.87 -9.03
CA ILE A 116 -7.22 -1.99 -10.11
C ILE A 116 -5.83 -1.42 -9.79
N GLN A 117 -5.64 -0.85 -8.61
CA GLN A 117 -4.33 -0.29 -8.24
C GLN A 117 -3.24 -1.36 -8.07
N SER A 118 -3.59 -2.56 -7.57
CA SER A 118 -2.65 -3.67 -7.40
C SER A 118 -2.23 -4.26 -8.74
N PHE A 119 -3.14 -4.29 -9.71
CA PHE A 119 -2.83 -4.65 -11.09
C PHE A 119 -1.79 -3.70 -11.71
N GLY A 120 -1.99 -2.39 -11.57
CA GLY A 120 -1.01 -1.40 -12.02
C GLY A 120 0.37 -1.61 -11.41
N LYS A 121 0.42 -1.92 -10.10
CA LYS A 121 1.68 -2.21 -9.40
C LYS A 121 2.37 -3.49 -9.86
N ALA A 122 1.60 -4.55 -10.11
CA ALA A 122 2.16 -5.87 -10.43
C ALA A 122 2.64 -5.99 -11.87
N PHE A 123 1.91 -5.39 -12.82
CA PHE A 123 2.12 -5.61 -14.24
C PHE A 123 2.64 -4.37 -14.99
N LEU A 124 2.30 -3.17 -14.55
CA LEU A 124 2.51 -1.93 -15.28
C LEU A 124 3.26 -0.87 -14.46
N LEU A 125 4.03 -1.29 -13.47
CA LEU A 125 4.69 -0.38 -12.53
C LEU A 125 5.48 0.76 -13.19
N PRO A 126 6.34 0.52 -14.21
CA PRO A 126 7.07 1.61 -14.86
C PRO A 126 6.14 2.64 -15.50
N ILE A 127 5.08 2.16 -16.14
CA ILE A 127 4.06 2.99 -16.80
C ILE A 127 3.26 3.75 -15.75
N ASP A 128 2.79 3.07 -14.70
CA ASP A 128 1.99 3.65 -13.62
C ASP A 128 2.74 4.76 -12.86
N VAL A 129 4.02 4.55 -12.59
CA VAL A 129 4.88 5.54 -11.91
C VAL A 129 5.19 6.72 -12.84
N PHE A 130 5.57 6.43 -14.10
CA PHE A 130 5.92 7.46 -15.08
C PHE A 130 4.76 8.42 -15.35
N PHE A 131 3.59 7.89 -15.66
CA PHE A 131 2.40 8.71 -15.89
C PHE A 131 1.88 9.35 -14.60
N GLY A 132 1.98 8.67 -13.46
CA GLY A 132 1.63 9.24 -12.17
C GLY A 132 2.52 10.42 -11.78
N TRP A 133 3.79 10.41 -12.20
CA TRP A 133 4.72 11.52 -11.96
C TRP A 133 4.48 12.71 -12.89
N ILE A 134 4.24 12.46 -14.18
CA ILE A 134 3.97 13.52 -15.17
C ILE A 134 2.60 14.18 -14.92
N PHE A 135 1.57 13.38 -14.63
CA PHE A 135 0.21 13.85 -14.41
C PHE A 135 -0.15 13.95 -12.92
N THR A 136 0.83 14.31 -12.09
CA THR A 136 0.62 14.49 -10.66
C THR A 136 -0.49 15.52 -10.42
N ASN A 137 -1.50 15.11 -9.64
CA ASN A 137 -2.56 15.98 -9.16
C ASN A 137 -2.34 16.34 -7.67
N ASP A 138 -3.17 17.24 -7.12
CA ASP A 138 -3.10 17.67 -5.71
C ASP A 138 -3.22 16.50 -4.73
N LYS A 139 -3.87 15.41 -5.12
CA LYS A 139 -4.04 14.18 -4.33
C LYS A 139 -2.86 13.20 -4.44
N ARG A 140 -1.79 13.54 -5.20
CA ARG A 140 -0.60 12.69 -5.41
C ARG A 140 -0.94 11.26 -5.81
N GLN A 141 -1.89 11.09 -6.72
CA GLN A 141 -2.35 9.79 -7.20
C GLN A 141 -1.51 9.30 -8.38
N ARG A 142 -1.16 8.01 -8.39
CA ARG A 142 -0.69 7.32 -9.60
C ARG A 142 -1.86 7.13 -10.57
N LEU A 143 -1.57 6.78 -11.83
CA LEU A 143 -2.60 6.58 -12.84
C LEU A 143 -3.68 5.59 -12.38
N PHE A 144 -3.28 4.41 -11.89
CA PHE A 144 -4.21 3.38 -11.40
C PHE A 144 -4.88 3.76 -10.07
N ASN A 145 -4.25 4.53 -9.21
CA ASN A 145 -4.91 5.09 -8.03
C ASN A 145 -6.00 6.11 -8.41
N ARG A 146 -5.78 6.88 -9.48
CA ARG A 146 -6.79 7.80 -10.00
C ARG A 146 -7.96 7.05 -10.64
N ALA A 147 -7.69 6.00 -11.43
CA ALA A 147 -8.70 5.15 -12.04
C ALA A 147 -9.54 4.36 -11.03
N SER A 148 -9.04 4.17 -9.82
CA SER A 148 -9.68 3.42 -8.72
C SER A 148 -10.19 4.29 -7.58
N ASP A 149 -10.17 5.62 -7.72
CA ASP A 149 -10.55 6.59 -6.69
C ASP A 149 -9.90 6.32 -5.32
N THR A 150 -8.65 5.86 -5.34
CA THR A 150 -7.88 5.58 -4.13
C THR A 150 -6.78 6.62 -3.90
N ILE A 151 -6.47 6.85 -2.62
CA ILE A 151 -5.35 7.67 -2.17
C ILE A 151 -4.51 6.91 -1.17
N VAL A 152 -3.26 7.35 -0.98
CA VAL A 152 -2.42 6.83 0.09
C VAL A 152 -2.19 7.92 1.12
N ILE A 153 -2.66 7.66 2.32
CA ILE A 153 -2.58 8.59 3.45
C ILE A 153 -1.48 8.17 4.42
N ARG A 154 -1.00 9.12 5.20
CA ARG A 154 -0.14 8.87 6.34
C ARG A 154 -1.01 8.62 7.57
N ILE A 155 -0.72 7.55 8.29
CA ILE A 155 -1.32 7.30 9.59
C ILE A 155 -0.56 8.17 10.59
N THR A 156 -1.20 9.24 11.04
CA THR A 156 -0.72 10.03 12.17
C THR A 156 -1.29 9.40 13.42
N ASP A 157 -0.50 9.26 14.48
CA ASP A 157 -0.88 8.57 15.72
C ASP A 157 -1.97 9.34 16.53
N ILE A 158 -2.82 10.12 15.88
CA ILE A 158 -3.92 10.89 16.49
C ILE A 158 -5.04 9.99 17.05
N THR A 159 -5.02 8.70 16.76
CA THR A 159 -6.09 7.77 17.19
C THR A 159 -5.75 7.02 18.49
N THR A 160 -4.68 7.36 19.19
CA THR A 160 -4.28 6.58 20.39
C THR A 160 -4.42 7.35 21.70
N GLU A 161 -4.93 8.58 21.71
CA GLU A 161 -5.21 9.31 22.94
C GLU A 161 -6.67 9.75 23.05
N GLN A 162 -7.63 8.90 22.72
CA GLN A 162 -8.85 8.93 23.49
C GLN A 162 -8.54 8.13 24.78
N HIS A 163 -7.97 8.83 25.75
CA HIS A 163 -7.95 8.41 27.13
C HIS A 163 -9.39 8.09 27.54
N VAL A 164 -9.70 6.79 27.56
CA VAL A 164 -10.87 6.31 28.30
C VAL A 164 -10.53 6.55 29.76
N LYS A 165 -11.01 7.66 30.31
CA LYS A 165 -10.96 7.94 31.74
C LYS A 165 -11.94 6.97 32.39
N TYR A 166 -11.45 5.90 32.97
CA TYR A 166 -12.24 5.05 33.87
C TYR A 166 -12.51 5.89 35.13
N ALA A 167 -13.73 6.35 35.31
CA ALA A 167 -14.18 6.90 36.58
C ALA A 167 -14.37 5.70 37.51
N ASN A 168 -13.50 5.56 38.52
CA ASN A 168 -13.74 4.70 39.65
C ASN A 168 -14.83 5.35 40.48
N GLY A 169 -16.01 4.71 40.56
CA GLY A 169 -17.06 5.03 41.50
C GLY A 169 -16.72 4.60 42.92
#